data_651591a0ca4e5a21aa0813decad7768f
#
_entry.id   651591a0ca4e5a21aa0813decad7768f
#
_cell.length_a   1.000
_cell.length_b   1.000
_cell.length_c   1.000
_cell.angle_alpha   90.00
_cell.angle_beta   90.00
_cell.angle_gamma   90.00
#
_symmetry.space_group_name_H-M   'P 1'
#
loop_
_entity.id
_entity.type
_entity.pdbx_description
1 polymer ?
#
loop_
_entity_poly.entity_id
_entity_poly.type
_entity_poly.pdbx_seq_one_letter_code
_entity_poly.pdbx_strand_id
1 'polypeptide(L)'
;MNSSFVRLFLVSFVSLGLFGGLAKPSAGDWVRWRGPNLNGISSETGWLANWPDDGPRRLWKAKVGTGFSSIAVANGKVYTIGNSGRGKGEEKDTVFCFDATTGKVIWSHAYEAKLDPKYYAGGPSGTPTVDGDRVYTLSKHAQLICFGAADGHVVWQKNIATETRAKRPTWGFAGSPLVIGGTLFVNVGAHGTALDKKSGKILWSTGRESASYSSIVPHVREGRQELVMFAHEALVAVNPKTGSVLWSYPWKTKHDTNVADPILIGDKVFISSGYDRGCALLQVDGNKVRKLWENKNMRNHFNPC
;
A
#
# COMPACT_ATOMS: atom_id res chain seq x y z
N MET A 1 24.21 48.44 44.83
CA MET A 1 23.85 47.02 44.93
C MET A 1 22.92 46.72 43.74
N ASN A 2 23.50 46.28 42.64
CA ASN A 2 22.79 45.96 41.38
C ASN A 2 22.64 44.44 41.27
N SER A 3 21.41 43.95 41.29
CA SER A 3 21.09 42.54 41.00
C SER A 3 20.62 42.41 39.56
N SER A 4 21.47 41.82 38.73
CA SER A 4 21.15 41.47 37.33
C SER A 4 20.33 40.18 37.27
N PHE A 5 19.10 40.27 36.83
CA PHE A 5 18.26 39.12 36.52
C PHE A 5 18.61 38.62 35.11
N VAL A 6 19.23 37.44 35.03
CA VAL A 6 19.40 36.69 33.77
C VAL A 6 18.09 35.99 33.47
N ARG A 7 17.38 36.44 32.41
CA ARG A 7 16.22 35.71 31.84
C ARG A 7 16.72 34.63 30.94
N LEU A 8 16.54 33.38 31.37
CA LEU A 8 16.76 32.21 30.56
C LEU A 8 15.58 32.03 29.57
N PHE A 9 15.82 32.30 28.29
CA PHE A 9 14.84 31.97 27.24
C PHE A 9 14.94 30.47 26.96
N LEU A 10 13.93 29.70 27.40
CA LEU A 10 13.70 28.32 26.95
C LEU A 10 13.17 28.40 25.51
N VAL A 11 14.01 28.11 24.55
CA VAL A 11 13.55 27.88 23.17
C VAL A 11 13.04 26.42 23.09
N SER A 12 11.71 26.29 23.20
CA SER A 12 11.05 25.04 22.93
C SER A 12 11.10 24.75 21.41
N PHE A 13 12.00 23.87 20.99
CA PHE A 13 11.95 23.30 19.66
C PHE A 13 10.73 22.36 19.57
N VAL A 14 9.60 22.88 19.07
CA VAL A 14 8.50 22.05 18.61
C VAL A 14 8.96 21.39 17.32
N SER A 15 9.34 20.13 17.42
CA SER A 15 9.56 19.28 16.25
C SER A 15 8.18 19.05 15.58
N LEU A 16 7.82 19.90 14.61
CA LEU A 16 6.65 19.68 13.75
C LEU A 16 6.88 18.37 13.00
N GLY A 17 6.14 17.34 13.43
CA GLY A 17 6.17 16.02 12.83
C GLY A 17 5.79 16.07 11.35
N LEU A 18 6.56 15.42 10.50
CA LEU A 18 6.42 15.32 9.03
C LEU A 18 5.22 14.49 8.56
N PHE A 19 4.31 14.10 9.42
CA PHE A 19 2.96 13.75 9.00
C PHE A 19 2.16 15.04 8.78
N GLY A 20 2.53 15.78 7.75
CA GLY A 20 1.61 16.70 7.12
C GLY A 20 0.33 15.92 6.84
N GLY A 21 -0.77 16.30 7.47
CA GLY A 21 -1.97 15.52 7.59
C GLY A 21 -2.33 14.80 6.30
N LEU A 22 -2.60 13.51 6.40
CA LEU A 22 -3.38 12.79 5.39
C LEU A 22 -4.60 13.68 5.15
N ALA A 23 -4.85 14.09 3.89
CA ALA A 23 -6.07 14.83 3.56
C ALA A 23 -7.22 14.04 4.18
N LYS A 24 -8.01 14.67 5.05
CA LYS A 24 -9.10 13.97 5.74
C LYS A 24 -10.06 13.49 4.64
N PRO A 25 -10.23 12.16 4.44
CA PRO A 25 -11.24 11.66 3.52
C PRO A 25 -12.62 12.14 3.98
N SER A 26 -13.53 12.36 3.04
CA SER A 26 -14.92 12.57 3.41
C SER A 26 -15.47 11.31 4.09
N ALA A 27 -16.52 11.45 4.89
CA ALA A 27 -17.22 10.30 5.45
C ALA A 27 -17.66 9.39 4.28
N GLY A 28 -17.28 8.09 4.34
CA GLY A 28 -17.53 7.12 3.28
C GLY A 28 -16.39 6.94 2.26
N ASP A 29 -15.33 7.76 2.27
CA ASP A 29 -14.20 7.55 1.38
C ASP A 29 -13.31 6.38 1.82
N TRP A 30 -12.93 5.55 0.85
CA TRP A 30 -12.02 4.40 1.00
C TRP A 30 -10.82 4.58 0.06
N VAL A 31 -10.00 5.58 0.32
CA VAL A 31 -9.04 6.18 -0.63
C VAL A 31 -7.89 5.27 -1.05
N ARG A 32 -7.72 4.09 -0.42
CA ARG A 32 -6.59 3.18 -0.66
C ARG A 32 -6.87 1.78 -0.13
N TRP A 33 -5.93 0.86 -0.37
CA TRP A 33 -5.91 -0.46 0.24
C TRP A 33 -6.07 -0.37 1.76
N ARG A 34 -7.00 -1.15 2.32
CA ARG A 34 -7.39 -1.17 3.74
C ARG A 34 -7.95 0.15 4.29
N GLY A 35 -8.39 1.03 3.40
CA GLY A 35 -9.07 2.27 3.76
C GLY A 35 -8.16 3.40 4.29
N PRO A 36 -8.76 4.48 4.76
CA PRO A 36 -8.02 5.68 5.17
C PRO A 36 -7.04 5.43 6.31
N ASN A 37 -7.38 4.53 7.24
CA ASN A 37 -6.59 4.21 8.42
C ASN A 37 -5.69 2.97 8.24
N LEU A 38 -5.66 2.36 7.05
CA LEU A 38 -4.87 1.15 6.71
C LEU A 38 -5.16 -0.06 7.64
N ASN A 39 -6.33 -0.10 8.27
CA ASN A 39 -6.72 -1.14 9.22
C ASN A 39 -7.84 -2.06 8.71
N GLY A 40 -8.43 -1.76 7.54
CA GLY A 40 -9.52 -2.54 6.95
C GLY A 40 -10.86 -2.33 7.64
N ILE A 41 -11.01 -1.30 8.47
CA ILE A 41 -12.22 -1.03 9.26
C ILE A 41 -12.86 0.27 8.75
N SER A 42 -14.12 0.18 8.32
CA SER A 42 -14.94 1.35 8.00
C SER A 42 -15.47 1.99 9.28
N SER A 43 -15.51 3.31 9.29
CA SER A 43 -16.19 4.10 10.34
C SER A 43 -17.66 4.36 10.04
N GLU A 44 -18.17 3.88 8.91
CA GLU A 44 -19.58 4.05 8.53
C GLU A 44 -20.51 3.31 9.48
N THR A 45 -21.64 3.93 9.78
CA THR A 45 -22.69 3.41 10.66
C THR A 45 -24.04 3.44 9.95
N GLY A 46 -25.06 2.78 10.53
CA GLY A 46 -26.41 2.76 9.97
C GLY A 46 -26.62 1.81 8.79
N TRP A 47 -25.65 0.93 8.52
CA TRP A 47 -25.83 -0.13 7.52
C TRP A 47 -26.70 -1.27 8.09
N LEU A 48 -27.48 -1.93 7.23
CA LEU A 48 -28.35 -3.06 7.61
C LEU A 48 -27.50 -4.32 7.77
N ALA A 49 -27.53 -4.93 8.97
CA ALA A 49 -26.91 -6.23 9.21
C ALA A 49 -27.78 -7.38 8.67
N ASN A 50 -29.11 -7.22 8.72
CA ASN A 50 -30.07 -8.20 8.21
C ASN A 50 -30.48 -7.80 6.80
N TRP A 51 -30.01 -8.55 5.81
CA TRP A 51 -30.39 -8.35 4.42
C TRP A 51 -31.58 -9.23 4.06
N PRO A 52 -32.40 -8.85 3.05
CA PRO A 52 -33.40 -9.71 2.44
C PRO A 52 -32.77 -11.02 1.90
N ASP A 53 -33.56 -12.06 1.69
CA ASP A 53 -33.08 -13.37 1.20
C ASP A 53 -32.35 -13.26 -0.16
N ASP A 54 -32.71 -12.30 -1.01
CA ASP A 54 -32.08 -11.99 -2.28
C ASP A 54 -30.82 -11.10 -2.13
N GLY A 55 -30.43 -10.75 -0.91
CA GLY A 55 -29.27 -9.92 -0.58
C GLY A 55 -29.50 -8.41 -0.75
N PRO A 56 -28.44 -7.60 -0.66
CA PRO A 56 -28.54 -6.15 -0.80
C PRO A 56 -28.88 -5.76 -2.24
N ARG A 57 -29.64 -4.67 -2.42
CA ARG A 57 -29.96 -4.11 -3.73
C ARG A 57 -28.67 -3.76 -4.49
N ARG A 58 -28.46 -4.39 -5.63
CA ARG A 58 -27.37 -4.03 -6.56
C ARG A 58 -27.73 -2.79 -7.36
N LEU A 59 -26.93 -1.72 -7.22
CA LEU A 59 -27.15 -0.47 -7.95
C LEU A 59 -26.63 -0.59 -9.39
N TRP A 60 -25.43 -1.13 -9.59
CA TRP A 60 -24.82 -1.30 -10.90
C TRP A 60 -23.79 -2.44 -10.92
N LYS A 61 -23.30 -2.76 -12.11
CA LYS A 61 -22.23 -3.74 -12.36
C LYS A 61 -21.41 -3.28 -13.56
N ALA A 62 -20.07 -3.35 -13.45
CA ALA A 62 -19.14 -3.04 -14.53
C ALA A 62 -18.20 -4.20 -14.81
N LYS A 63 -17.77 -4.35 -16.08
CA LYS A 63 -16.72 -5.29 -16.47
C LYS A 63 -15.38 -4.58 -16.39
N VAL A 64 -14.44 -5.13 -15.63
CA VAL A 64 -13.09 -4.58 -15.46
C VAL A 64 -11.99 -5.53 -15.95
N GLY A 65 -12.35 -6.73 -16.43
CA GLY A 65 -11.39 -7.73 -16.86
C GLY A 65 -10.88 -8.63 -15.73
N THR A 66 -9.70 -9.20 -15.91
CA THR A 66 -9.06 -10.14 -14.98
C THR A 66 -8.09 -9.39 -14.06
N GLY A 67 -8.11 -9.70 -12.76
CA GLY A 67 -7.18 -9.11 -11.79
C GLY A 67 -7.65 -9.31 -10.35
N PHE A 68 -6.83 -8.85 -9.43
CA PHE A 68 -7.03 -8.95 -7.98
C PHE A 68 -6.90 -7.59 -7.29
N SER A 69 -6.89 -6.51 -8.08
CA SER A 69 -6.96 -5.16 -7.54
C SER A 69 -8.23 -4.98 -6.72
N SER A 70 -8.12 -4.45 -5.53
CA SER A 70 -9.27 -4.01 -4.76
C SER A 70 -9.79 -2.66 -5.30
N ILE A 71 -10.73 -2.08 -4.61
CA ILE A 71 -11.43 -0.86 -5.01
C ILE A 71 -11.00 0.27 -4.07
N ALA A 72 -10.69 1.45 -4.63
CA ALA A 72 -10.61 2.70 -3.88
C ALA A 72 -11.83 3.57 -4.21
N VAL A 73 -12.35 4.25 -3.21
CA VAL A 73 -13.49 5.16 -3.33
C VAL A 73 -13.12 6.52 -2.78
N ALA A 74 -13.30 7.56 -3.57
CA ALA A 74 -13.03 8.93 -3.13
C ALA A 74 -13.87 9.94 -3.92
N ASN A 75 -14.45 10.89 -3.21
CA ASN A 75 -15.18 12.02 -3.83
C ASN A 75 -16.25 11.55 -4.83
N GLY A 76 -17.03 10.52 -4.48
CA GLY A 76 -18.09 9.98 -5.34
C GLY A 76 -17.60 9.21 -6.57
N LYS A 77 -16.33 8.82 -6.62
CA LYS A 77 -15.71 8.04 -7.70
C LYS A 77 -15.14 6.71 -7.17
N VAL A 78 -15.17 5.70 -8.04
CA VAL A 78 -14.66 4.36 -7.77
C VAL A 78 -13.49 4.07 -8.70
N TYR A 79 -12.35 3.63 -8.14
CA TYR A 79 -11.13 3.34 -8.89
C TYR A 79 -10.73 1.88 -8.72
N THR A 80 -10.38 1.22 -9.82
CA THR A 80 -9.83 -0.15 -9.81
C THR A 80 -8.99 -0.40 -11.07
N ILE A 81 -8.32 -1.56 -11.13
CA ILE A 81 -7.51 -1.97 -12.27
C ILE A 81 -7.90 -3.39 -12.67
N GLY A 82 -7.98 -3.65 -13.97
CA GLY A 82 -8.16 -4.98 -14.50
C GLY A 82 -7.43 -5.17 -15.82
N ASN A 83 -7.17 -6.41 -16.19
CA ASN A 83 -6.47 -6.76 -17.43
C ASN A 83 -7.46 -7.26 -18.48
N SER A 84 -7.25 -6.92 -19.75
CA SER A 84 -8.11 -7.33 -20.88
C SER A 84 -8.22 -8.85 -21.07
N GLY A 85 -7.28 -9.61 -20.48
CA GLY A 85 -7.23 -11.07 -20.58
C GLY A 85 -6.54 -11.56 -21.85
N ARG A 86 -6.45 -12.89 -21.98
CA ARG A 86 -5.79 -13.54 -23.11
C ARG A 86 -6.62 -13.49 -24.39
N GLY A 87 -5.98 -13.35 -25.52
CA GLY A 87 -6.40 -14.02 -26.75
C GLY A 87 -7.05 -13.18 -27.82
N LYS A 88 -7.16 -11.84 -27.72
CA LYS A 88 -7.60 -10.99 -28.85
C LYS A 88 -6.85 -9.67 -28.84
N GLY A 89 -5.62 -9.65 -29.34
CA GLY A 89 -4.81 -8.46 -29.40
C GLY A 89 -3.83 -8.35 -28.23
N GLU A 90 -3.33 -7.16 -28.02
CA GLU A 90 -2.38 -6.85 -26.94
C GLU A 90 -3.04 -6.98 -25.57
N GLU A 91 -2.40 -7.70 -24.64
CA GLU A 91 -2.83 -7.77 -23.25
C GLU A 91 -2.58 -6.41 -22.58
N LYS A 92 -3.61 -5.81 -22.01
CA LYS A 92 -3.55 -4.47 -21.41
C LYS A 92 -4.12 -4.46 -20.01
N ASP A 93 -3.40 -3.82 -19.09
CA ASP A 93 -4.00 -3.34 -17.84
C ASP A 93 -4.76 -2.06 -18.13
N THR A 94 -5.95 -1.94 -17.56
CA THR A 94 -6.77 -0.72 -17.66
C THR A 94 -7.10 -0.24 -16.27
N VAL A 95 -6.75 1.00 -15.99
CA VAL A 95 -7.21 1.73 -14.81
C VAL A 95 -8.56 2.35 -15.13
N PHE A 96 -9.53 2.11 -14.27
CA PHE A 96 -10.90 2.61 -14.43
C PHE A 96 -11.24 3.61 -13.33
N CYS A 97 -11.96 4.65 -13.70
CA CYS A 97 -12.67 5.54 -12.80
C CYS A 97 -14.15 5.53 -13.18
N PHE A 98 -14.98 5.14 -12.23
CA PHE A 98 -16.44 5.12 -12.39
C PHE A 98 -17.09 6.17 -11.48
N ASP A 99 -18.24 6.67 -11.89
CA ASP A 99 -19.16 7.35 -10.99
C ASP A 99 -19.72 6.34 -9.96
N ALA A 100 -19.59 6.64 -8.68
CA ALA A 100 -19.94 5.71 -7.61
C ALA A 100 -21.44 5.40 -7.55
N THR A 101 -22.29 6.32 -7.98
CA THR A 101 -23.76 6.17 -7.95
C THR A 101 -24.29 5.37 -9.13
N THR A 102 -23.77 5.66 -10.33
CA THR A 102 -24.32 5.14 -11.59
C THR A 102 -23.52 4.02 -12.23
N GLY A 103 -22.24 3.84 -11.82
CA GLY A 103 -21.31 2.91 -12.45
C GLY A 103 -20.87 3.32 -13.86
N LYS A 104 -21.19 4.52 -14.33
CA LYS A 104 -20.72 5.02 -15.62
C LYS A 104 -19.23 5.29 -15.56
N VAL A 105 -18.50 4.92 -16.62
CA VAL A 105 -17.08 5.25 -16.75
C VAL A 105 -16.95 6.77 -16.91
N ILE A 106 -16.19 7.39 -15.99
CA ILE A 106 -15.80 8.79 -16.08
C ILE A 106 -14.58 8.89 -16.98
N TRP A 107 -13.56 8.05 -16.69
CA TRP A 107 -12.39 7.89 -17.54
C TRP A 107 -11.80 6.48 -17.39
N SER A 108 -11.00 6.08 -18.36
CA SER A 108 -10.17 4.87 -18.29
C SER A 108 -8.86 5.10 -19.02
N HIS A 109 -7.81 4.44 -18.56
CA HIS A 109 -6.48 4.48 -19.17
C HIS A 109 -5.91 3.08 -19.31
N ALA A 110 -5.66 2.66 -20.55
CA ALA A 110 -5.11 1.34 -20.85
C ALA A 110 -3.63 1.45 -21.24
N TYR A 111 -2.82 0.51 -20.76
CA TYR A 111 -1.41 0.39 -21.12
C TYR A 111 -1.03 -1.08 -21.31
N GLU A 112 0.00 -1.34 -22.10
CA GLU A 112 0.46 -2.71 -22.34
C GLU A 112 0.95 -3.37 -21.06
N ALA A 113 0.39 -4.53 -20.74
CA ALA A 113 0.76 -5.34 -19.60
C ALA A 113 0.33 -6.79 -19.81
N LYS A 114 1.28 -7.70 -19.77
CA LYS A 114 1.00 -9.13 -19.86
C LYS A 114 0.17 -9.60 -18.67
N LEU A 115 -0.87 -10.39 -18.94
CA LEU A 115 -1.68 -11.03 -17.90
C LEU A 115 -0.84 -11.95 -17.01
N ASP A 116 0.13 -12.65 -17.61
CA ASP A 116 1.13 -13.48 -16.94
C ASP A 116 0.53 -14.44 -15.87
N PRO A 117 -0.39 -15.34 -16.25
CA PRO A 117 -0.97 -16.31 -15.34
C PRO A 117 0.04 -17.41 -15.02
N LYS A 118 0.26 -17.66 -13.71
CA LYS A 118 1.08 -18.76 -13.19
C LYS A 118 0.34 -19.38 -12.03
N TYR A 119 -0.26 -20.53 -12.16
CA TYR A 119 -1.06 -21.16 -11.09
C TYR A 119 -2.28 -20.35 -10.62
N TYR A 120 -2.57 -19.19 -11.20
CA TYR A 120 -3.72 -18.32 -10.95
C TYR A 120 -4.05 -17.52 -12.22
N ALA A 121 -5.16 -16.77 -12.21
CA ALA A 121 -5.64 -16.07 -13.40
C ALA A 121 -4.72 -14.95 -13.94
N GLY A 122 -3.79 -14.47 -13.14
CA GLY A 122 -2.91 -13.35 -13.52
C GLY A 122 -3.55 -11.99 -13.36
N GLY A 123 -2.93 -10.96 -13.93
CA GLY A 123 -3.41 -9.59 -13.90
C GLY A 123 -2.93 -8.75 -12.70
N PRO A 124 -3.37 -7.49 -12.58
CA PRO A 124 -2.94 -6.55 -11.56
C PRO A 124 -3.46 -6.95 -10.17
N SER A 125 -2.65 -6.68 -9.13
CA SER A 125 -3.00 -6.95 -7.73
C SER A 125 -2.97 -5.69 -6.85
N GLY A 126 -2.16 -4.69 -7.20
CA GLY A 126 -2.10 -3.43 -6.46
C GLY A 126 -3.41 -2.64 -6.54
N THR A 127 -3.84 -2.09 -5.41
CA THR A 127 -5.03 -1.23 -5.35
C THR A 127 -4.63 0.22 -5.64
N PRO A 128 -5.41 0.98 -6.43
CA PRO A 128 -5.18 2.40 -6.61
C PRO A 128 -5.19 3.16 -5.27
N THR A 129 -4.36 4.19 -5.18
CA THR A 129 -4.37 5.11 -4.03
C THR A 129 -4.74 6.50 -4.51
N VAL A 130 -5.77 7.07 -3.90
CA VAL A 130 -6.24 8.44 -4.18
C VAL A 130 -5.69 9.38 -3.12
N ASP A 131 -5.10 10.49 -3.56
CA ASP A 131 -4.58 11.55 -2.68
C ASP A 131 -4.92 12.91 -3.30
N GLY A 132 -5.98 13.53 -2.79
CA GLY A 132 -6.52 14.78 -3.32
C GLY A 132 -6.94 14.68 -4.79
N ASP A 133 -6.26 15.41 -5.65
CA ASP A 133 -6.49 15.47 -7.10
C ASP A 133 -5.67 14.44 -7.91
N ARG A 134 -5.02 13.49 -7.25
CA ARG A 134 -4.15 12.48 -7.87
C ARG A 134 -4.57 11.05 -7.56
N VAL A 135 -4.32 10.15 -8.52
CA VAL A 135 -4.48 8.70 -8.37
C VAL A 135 -3.16 8.03 -8.73
N TYR A 136 -2.66 7.16 -7.86
CA TYR A 136 -1.42 6.41 -8.04
C TYR A 136 -1.71 4.93 -8.20
N THR A 137 -1.12 4.29 -9.19
CA THR A 137 -1.28 2.86 -9.46
C THR A 137 0.08 2.19 -9.68
N LEU A 138 0.26 0.99 -9.16
CA LEU A 138 1.43 0.15 -9.41
C LEU A 138 0.98 -1.15 -10.09
N SER A 139 1.51 -1.41 -11.29
CA SER A 139 1.25 -2.67 -12.00
C SER A 139 2.12 -3.81 -11.47
N LYS A 140 1.73 -5.06 -11.78
CA LYS A 140 2.58 -6.24 -11.47
C LYS A 140 3.94 -6.21 -12.17
N HIS A 141 4.14 -5.35 -13.18
CA HIS A 141 5.39 -5.15 -13.93
C HIS A 141 6.15 -3.88 -13.50
N ALA A 142 5.81 -3.31 -12.33
CA ALA A 142 6.37 -2.09 -11.75
C ALA A 142 6.11 -0.80 -12.55
N GLN A 143 5.14 -0.79 -13.46
CA GLN A 143 4.68 0.46 -14.05
C GLN A 143 3.95 1.25 -12.97
N LEU A 144 4.54 2.35 -12.54
CA LEU A 144 3.99 3.28 -11.56
C LEU A 144 3.50 4.52 -12.31
N ILE A 145 2.21 4.83 -12.17
CA ILE A 145 1.57 5.92 -12.90
C ILE A 145 0.84 6.82 -11.91
N CYS A 146 1.00 8.13 -12.09
CA CYS A 146 0.22 9.18 -11.44
C CYS A 146 -0.77 9.78 -12.45
N PHE A 147 -2.03 9.76 -12.12
CA PHE A 147 -3.12 10.32 -12.93
C PHE A 147 -3.73 11.54 -12.25
N GLY A 148 -4.30 12.44 -13.05
CA GLY A 148 -5.30 13.39 -12.58
C GLY A 148 -6.60 12.64 -12.21
N ALA A 149 -7.09 12.85 -10.98
CA ALA A 149 -8.30 12.14 -10.51
C ALA A 149 -9.58 12.57 -11.23
N ALA A 150 -9.58 13.75 -11.86
CA ALA A 150 -10.75 14.30 -12.54
C ALA A 150 -11.01 13.62 -13.89
N ASP A 151 -9.97 13.45 -14.70
CA ASP A 151 -10.04 13.13 -16.13
C ASP A 151 -9.10 11.99 -16.57
N GLY A 152 -8.25 11.49 -15.66
CA GLY A 152 -7.34 10.38 -15.94
C GLY A 152 -6.13 10.74 -16.83
N HIS A 153 -5.83 12.02 -17.04
CA HIS A 153 -4.60 12.39 -17.76
C HIS A 153 -3.38 11.91 -16.99
N VAL A 154 -2.36 11.43 -17.70
CA VAL A 154 -1.10 10.99 -17.08
C VAL A 154 -0.28 12.21 -16.69
N VAL A 155 -0.06 12.40 -15.39
CA VAL A 155 0.79 13.46 -14.85
C VAL A 155 2.27 13.07 -15.00
N TRP A 156 2.58 11.84 -14.61
CA TRP A 156 3.87 11.20 -14.84
C TRP A 156 3.73 9.68 -14.78
N GLN A 157 4.67 8.98 -15.44
CA GLN A 157 4.76 7.53 -15.39
C GLN A 157 6.19 7.06 -15.41
N LYS A 158 6.47 5.91 -14.77
CA LYS A 158 7.81 5.32 -14.67
C LYS A 158 7.73 3.80 -14.53
N ASN A 159 8.74 3.10 -15.00
CA ASN A 159 8.95 1.71 -14.58
C ASN A 159 10.00 1.68 -13.47
N ILE A 160 9.53 1.52 -12.23
CA ILE A 160 10.39 1.62 -11.05
C ILE A 160 11.40 0.47 -10.99
N ALA A 161 11.02 -0.74 -11.41
CA ALA A 161 11.96 -1.85 -11.43
C ALA A 161 13.11 -1.62 -12.41
N THR A 162 12.85 -1.02 -13.57
CA THR A 162 13.89 -0.65 -14.54
C THR A 162 14.81 0.44 -14.00
N GLU A 163 14.24 1.50 -13.44
CA GLU A 163 15.03 2.64 -12.93
C GLU A 163 15.90 2.27 -11.72
N THR A 164 15.39 1.44 -10.82
CA THR A 164 16.11 0.97 -9.62
C THR A 164 16.90 -0.32 -9.85
N ARG A 165 16.70 -0.99 -10.99
CA ARG A 165 17.20 -2.33 -11.29
C ARG A 165 16.72 -3.38 -10.30
N ALA A 166 15.54 -3.19 -9.71
CA ALA A 166 14.96 -4.10 -8.75
C ALA A 166 14.50 -5.39 -9.43
N LYS A 167 14.80 -6.52 -8.80
CA LYS A 167 14.37 -7.83 -9.27
C LYS A 167 12.86 -7.98 -9.08
N ARG A 168 12.17 -8.41 -10.14
CA ARG A 168 10.74 -8.66 -10.08
C ARG A 168 10.45 -9.93 -9.27
N PRO A 169 9.52 -9.90 -8.30
CA PRO A 169 9.03 -11.09 -7.62
C PRO A 169 8.39 -12.09 -8.59
N THR A 170 8.36 -13.37 -8.24
CA THR A 170 7.85 -14.46 -9.09
C THR A 170 6.45 -14.19 -9.64
N TRP A 171 5.55 -13.63 -8.82
CA TRP A 171 4.17 -13.29 -9.24
C TRP A 171 3.97 -11.80 -9.55
N GLY A 172 5.06 -11.03 -9.66
CA GLY A 172 5.03 -9.60 -9.91
C GLY A 172 4.85 -8.77 -8.64
N PHE A 173 4.84 -7.44 -8.80
CA PHE A 173 4.60 -6.53 -7.69
C PHE A 173 3.11 -6.47 -7.36
N ALA A 174 2.75 -6.53 -6.06
CA ALA A 174 1.36 -6.60 -5.60
C ALA A 174 1.02 -5.53 -4.55
N GLY A 175 2.01 -4.98 -3.86
CA GLY A 175 1.79 -3.94 -2.85
C GLY A 175 1.18 -2.67 -3.43
N SER A 176 0.20 -2.10 -2.72
CA SER A 176 -0.45 -0.85 -3.13
C SER A 176 0.43 0.36 -2.80
N PRO A 177 0.41 1.43 -3.62
CA PRO A 177 1.13 2.66 -3.32
C PRO A 177 0.68 3.28 -2.00
N LEU A 178 1.61 3.86 -1.24
CA LEU A 178 1.35 4.58 0.00
C LEU A 178 1.80 6.03 -0.15
N VAL A 179 0.90 6.99 0.11
CA VAL A 179 1.24 8.42 0.13
C VAL A 179 1.23 8.93 1.56
N ILE A 180 2.34 9.59 1.96
CA ILE A 180 2.45 10.30 3.23
C ILE A 180 3.07 11.68 2.96
N GLY A 181 2.31 12.73 3.23
CA GLY A 181 2.74 14.11 2.96
C GLY A 181 3.10 14.32 1.48
N GLY A 182 4.35 14.68 1.20
CA GLY A 182 4.88 14.89 -0.15
C GLY A 182 5.48 13.64 -0.81
N THR A 183 5.49 12.50 -0.11
CA THR A 183 6.23 11.30 -0.53
C THR A 183 5.30 10.15 -0.88
N LEU A 184 5.59 9.50 -1.98
CA LEU A 184 4.97 8.25 -2.44
C LEU A 184 5.94 7.10 -2.17
N PHE A 185 5.45 6.03 -1.55
CA PHE A 185 6.21 4.82 -1.25
C PHE A 185 5.61 3.61 -1.95
N VAL A 186 6.47 2.75 -2.48
CA VAL A 186 6.09 1.48 -3.11
C VAL A 186 7.03 0.37 -2.65
N ASN A 187 6.49 -0.83 -2.48
CA ASN A 187 7.29 -2.01 -2.11
C ASN A 187 7.97 -2.59 -3.36
N VAL A 188 8.99 -1.87 -3.85
CA VAL A 188 9.84 -2.23 -5.00
C VAL A 188 11.29 -2.06 -4.58
N GLY A 189 12.16 -3.03 -4.88
CA GLY A 189 13.52 -3.14 -4.34
C GLY A 189 13.54 -3.99 -3.07
N ALA A 190 14.67 -4.12 -2.42
CA ALA A 190 14.85 -5.00 -1.26
C ALA A 190 13.82 -4.73 -0.14
N HIS A 191 13.55 -3.47 0.17
CA HIS A 191 12.61 -3.03 1.20
C HIS A 191 12.09 -1.62 0.90
N GLY A 192 11.58 -1.44 -0.33
CA GLY A 192 10.85 -0.26 -0.76
C GLY A 192 11.65 0.79 -1.52
N THR A 193 10.91 1.66 -2.16
CA THR A 193 11.38 2.85 -2.89
C THR A 193 10.48 4.03 -2.55
N ALA A 194 11.07 5.21 -2.33
CA ALA A 194 10.36 6.47 -2.11
C ALA A 194 10.55 7.43 -3.28
N LEU A 195 9.48 8.14 -3.62
CA LEU A 195 9.45 9.14 -4.68
C LEU A 195 8.80 10.43 -4.19
N ASP A 196 9.20 11.54 -4.77
CA ASP A 196 8.40 12.77 -4.71
C ASP A 196 7.08 12.53 -5.43
N LYS A 197 5.96 12.68 -4.75
CA LYS A 197 4.64 12.32 -5.29
C LYS A 197 4.20 13.18 -6.48
N LYS A 198 4.71 14.43 -6.59
CA LYS A 198 4.32 15.36 -7.65
C LYS A 198 5.07 15.10 -8.95
N SER A 199 6.37 14.84 -8.85
CA SER A 199 7.25 14.69 -10.01
C SER A 199 7.60 13.25 -10.37
N GLY A 200 7.37 12.29 -9.46
CA GLY A 200 7.83 10.92 -9.60
C GLY A 200 9.35 10.76 -9.46
N LYS A 201 10.10 11.80 -9.03
CA LYS A 201 11.54 11.69 -8.81
C LYS A 201 11.83 10.74 -7.66
N ILE A 202 12.70 9.74 -7.88
CA ILE A 202 13.15 8.82 -6.84
C ILE A 202 13.96 9.61 -5.81
N LEU A 203 13.56 9.54 -4.55
CA LEU A 203 14.24 10.12 -3.40
C LEU A 203 15.25 9.14 -2.82
N TRP A 204 14.84 7.87 -2.69
CA TRP A 204 15.70 6.76 -2.32
C TRP A 204 15.12 5.43 -2.82
N SER A 205 15.99 4.43 -2.95
CA SER A 205 15.62 3.04 -3.23
C SER A 205 16.58 2.10 -2.51
N THR A 206 16.11 0.88 -2.18
CA THR A 206 16.81 -0.03 -1.28
C THR A 206 17.35 -1.28 -1.97
N GLY A 207 18.25 -1.09 -2.92
CA GLY A 207 18.94 -2.21 -3.56
C GLY A 207 18.11 -2.95 -4.61
N ARG A 208 18.70 -4.03 -5.16
CA ARG A 208 18.21 -4.73 -6.35
C ARG A 208 17.44 -6.02 -6.04
N GLU A 209 17.42 -6.44 -4.78
CA GLU A 209 16.76 -7.66 -4.37
C GLU A 209 15.24 -7.59 -4.59
N SER A 210 14.61 -8.75 -4.61
CA SER A 210 13.17 -8.84 -4.78
C SER A 210 12.45 -8.36 -3.51
N ALA A 211 11.44 -7.51 -3.68
CA ALA A 211 10.45 -7.27 -2.64
C ALA A 211 9.60 -8.54 -2.37
N SER A 212 8.79 -8.50 -1.33
CA SER A 212 7.66 -9.41 -1.18
C SER A 212 6.37 -8.75 -1.71
N TYR A 213 5.20 -9.23 -1.31
CA TYR A 213 3.91 -8.88 -1.93
C TYR A 213 3.04 -7.97 -1.06
N SER A 214 3.42 -7.77 0.22
CA SER A 214 2.67 -6.92 1.14
C SER A 214 2.72 -5.44 0.74
N SER A 215 1.73 -4.68 1.15
CA SER A 215 1.81 -3.22 1.12
C SER A 215 2.72 -2.70 2.24
N ILE A 216 3.13 -1.44 2.13
CA ILE A 216 3.90 -0.74 3.16
C ILE A 216 2.92 -0.21 4.20
N VAL A 217 3.16 -0.50 5.48
CA VAL A 217 2.35 -0.04 6.61
C VAL A 217 3.13 1.02 7.40
N PRO A 218 2.65 2.26 7.46
CA PRO A 218 3.27 3.31 8.27
C PRO A 218 3.00 3.06 9.75
N HIS A 219 3.97 3.34 10.58
CA HIS A 219 3.88 3.19 12.02
C HIS A 219 4.59 4.33 12.75
N VAL A 220 4.10 4.65 13.94
CA VAL A 220 4.79 5.54 14.88
C VAL A 220 5.03 4.75 16.16
N ARG A 221 6.29 4.52 16.48
CA ARG A 221 6.72 3.85 17.70
C ARG A 221 7.67 4.74 18.47
N GLU A 222 7.33 5.04 19.72
CA GLU A 222 8.16 5.91 20.59
C GLU A 222 8.48 7.28 19.93
N GLY A 223 7.49 7.87 19.24
CA GLY A 223 7.66 9.14 18.52
C GLY A 223 8.46 9.06 17.21
N ARG A 224 9.00 7.89 16.85
CA ARG A 224 9.75 7.66 15.61
C ARG A 224 8.84 7.08 14.52
N GLN A 225 8.88 7.69 13.35
CA GLN A 225 8.18 7.20 12.16
C GLN A 225 8.96 6.04 11.53
N GLU A 226 8.25 4.98 11.19
CA GLU A 226 8.76 3.78 10.54
C GLU A 226 7.83 3.37 9.40
N LEU A 227 8.38 2.73 8.36
CA LEU A 227 7.61 2.02 7.34
C LEU A 227 7.88 0.54 7.48
N VAL A 228 6.85 -0.23 7.77
CA VAL A 228 6.97 -1.67 8.02
C VAL A 228 6.41 -2.44 6.83
N MET A 229 7.16 -3.43 6.34
CA MET A 229 6.75 -4.26 5.21
C MET A 229 7.47 -5.60 5.22
N PHE A 230 6.93 -6.55 4.52
CA PHE A 230 7.71 -7.73 4.20
C PHE A 230 8.67 -7.45 3.04
N ALA A 231 9.94 -7.73 3.28
CA ALA A 231 10.97 -7.99 2.27
C ALA A 231 10.90 -9.46 1.83
N HIS A 232 11.83 -9.91 1.03
CA HIS A 232 11.85 -11.28 0.48
C HIS A 232 11.75 -12.37 1.56
N GLU A 233 12.64 -12.36 2.55
CA GLU A 233 12.72 -13.39 3.60
C GLU A 233 12.61 -12.80 5.02
N ALA A 234 12.16 -11.56 5.16
CA ALA A 234 12.12 -10.88 6.45
C ALA A 234 10.97 -9.87 6.53
N LEU A 235 10.49 -9.63 7.74
CA LEU A 235 9.79 -8.40 8.08
C LEU A 235 10.83 -7.33 8.35
N VAL A 236 10.66 -6.14 7.77
CA VAL A 236 11.59 -5.02 7.96
C VAL A 236 10.85 -3.73 8.29
N ALA A 237 11.48 -2.88 9.07
CA ALA A 237 11.10 -1.50 9.22
C ALA A 237 12.21 -0.60 8.70
N VAL A 238 11.85 0.42 7.95
CA VAL A 238 12.80 1.38 7.40
C VAL A 238 12.47 2.81 7.80
N ASN A 239 13.48 3.65 7.81
CA ASN A 239 13.33 5.08 8.00
C ASN A 239 12.65 5.69 6.76
N PRO A 240 11.52 6.41 6.87
CA PRO A 240 10.81 6.97 5.72
C PRO A 240 11.63 7.97 4.89
N LYS A 241 12.60 8.65 5.51
CA LYS A 241 13.42 9.68 4.85
C LYS A 241 14.59 9.12 4.07
N THR A 242 15.15 7.97 4.50
CA THR A 242 16.41 7.45 3.97
C THR A 242 16.32 6.04 3.40
N GLY A 243 15.27 5.28 3.72
CA GLY A 243 15.16 3.86 3.38
C GLY A 243 16.10 2.95 4.20
N SER A 244 16.85 3.50 5.16
CA SER A 244 17.74 2.68 6.01
C SER A 244 16.94 1.79 6.94
N VAL A 245 17.37 0.55 7.11
CA VAL A 245 16.73 -0.43 8.00
C VAL A 245 16.88 0.03 9.44
N LEU A 246 15.77 0.09 10.16
CA LEU A 246 15.69 0.40 11.58
C LEU A 246 15.74 -0.88 12.44
N TRP A 247 14.99 -1.88 12.00
CA TRP A 247 15.00 -3.22 12.57
C TRP A 247 14.51 -4.24 11.54
N SER A 248 14.82 -5.51 11.75
CA SER A 248 14.35 -6.61 10.92
C SER A 248 14.13 -7.87 11.75
N TYR A 249 13.24 -8.74 11.23
CA TYR A 249 12.98 -10.05 11.82
C TYR A 249 12.92 -11.10 10.70
N PRO A 250 13.74 -12.16 10.72
CA PRO A 250 13.72 -13.22 9.72
C PRO A 250 12.36 -13.91 9.68
N TRP A 251 11.73 -13.94 8.51
CA TRP A 251 10.44 -14.59 8.31
C TRP A 251 10.37 -15.19 6.91
N LYS A 252 10.91 -16.39 6.79
CA LYS A 252 10.95 -17.11 5.52
C LYS A 252 9.69 -17.95 5.32
N THR A 253 9.13 -17.89 4.13
CA THR A 253 8.00 -18.71 3.70
C THR A 253 8.42 -19.62 2.54
N LYS A 254 7.69 -20.72 2.36
CA LYS A 254 7.81 -21.51 1.15
C LYS A 254 7.38 -20.65 -0.06
N HIS A 255 8.16 -20.63 -1.12
CA HIS A 255 7.94 -19.83 -2.33
C HIS A 255 8.03 -18.30 -2.13
N ASP A 256 8.66 -17.85 -1.05
CA ASP A 256 8.89 -16.41 -0.76
C ASP A 256 7.62 -15.56 -0.79
N THR A 257 6.50 -16.15 -0.35
CA THR A 257 5.17 -15.53 -0.40
C THR A 257 4.78 -14.96 0.95
N ASN A 258 5.23 -13.73 1.24
CA ASN A 258 4.79 -12.90 2.35
C ASN A 258 3.85 -11.83 1.81
N VAL A 259 2.54 -12.05 1.93
CA VAL A 259 1.50 -11.24 1.26
C VAL A 259 0.69 -10.41 2.25
N ALA A 260 0.23 -11.04 3.35
CA ALA A 260 -0.60 -10.36 4.34
C ALA A 260 0.17 -9.24 5.03
N ASP A 261 -0.40 -8.03 5.04
CA ASP A 261 0.22 -6.89 5.72
C ASP A 261 0.39 -7.16 7.22
N PRO A 262 1.49 -6.72 7.85
CA PRO A 262 1.66 -6.82 9.29
C PRO A 262 0.63 -5.96 10.04
N ILE A 263 0.23 -6.38 11.23
CA ILE A 263 -0.59 -5.59 12.14
C ILE A 263 0.30 -5.00 13.23
N LEU A 264 0.25 -3.68 13.38
CA LEU A 264 1.12 -2.90 14.25
C LEU A 264 0.30 -2.29 15.39
N ILE A 265 0.68 -2.62 16.64
CA ILE A 265 0.00 -2.14 17.85
C ILE A 265 1.04 -1.73 18.89
N GLY A 266 1.34 -0.44 18.99
CA GLY A 266 2.37 0.06 19.89
C GLY A 266 3.75 -0.54 19.55
N ASP A 267 4.34 -1.25 20.50
CA ASP A 267 5.62 -1.95 20.34
C ASP A 267 5.48 -3.39 19.78
N LYS A 268 4.25 -3.82 19.48
CA LYS A 268 3.97 -5.19 19.03
C LYS A 268 3.63 -5.25 17.56
N VAL A 269 4.10 -6.33 16.94
CA VAL A 269 3.85 -6.63 15.52
C VAL A 269 3.33 -8.05 15.40
N PHE A 270 2.11 -8.19 14.90
CA PHE A 270 1.56 -9.49 14.54
C PHE A 270 1.76 -9.75 13.04
N ILE A 271 2.26 -10.94 12.72
CA ILE A 271 2.49 -11.41 11.35
C ILE A 271 1.90 -12.78 11.14
N SER A 272 1.42 -13.03 9.91
CA SER A 272 0.88 -14.32 9.50
C SER A 272 1.17 -14.58 8.03
N SER A 273 1.55 -15.80 7.69
CA SER A 273 1.81 -16.21 6.31
C SER A 273 1.26 -17.60 6.01
N GLY A 274 0.88 -17.81 4.77
CA GLY A 274 0.37 -19.07 4.25
C GLY A 274 1.44 -20.15 4.11
N TYR A 275 1.15 -21.20 3.31
CA TYR A 275 2.00 -22.36 3.08
C TYR A 275 2.50 -23.02 4.36
N ASP A 276 1.60 -23.17 5.31
CA ASP A 276 1.87 -23.78 6.62
C ASP A 276 2.95 -23.07 7.46
N ARG A 277 3.23 -21.79 7.15
CA ARG A 277 4.20 -21.01 7.92
C ARG A 277 3.65 -20.62 9.30
N GLY A 278 2.39 -20.21 9.38
CA GLY A 278 1.75 -19.82 10.64
C GLY A 278 1.81 -18.33 10.93
N CYS A 279 1.76 -18.01 12.22
CA CYS A 279 1.72 -16.63 12.71
C CYS A 279 2.61 -16.44 13.93
N ALA A 280 3.05 -15.20 14.15
CA ALA A 280 3.85 -14.82 15.31
C ALA A 280 3.44 -13.45 15.83
N LEU A 281 3.58 -13.26 17.14
CA LEU A 281 3.60 -11.96 17.80
C LEU A 281 5.02 -11.62 18.16
N LEU A 282 5.47 -10.47 17.68
CA LEU A 282 6.80 -9.91 17.91
C LEU A 282 6.69 -8.70 18.83
N GLN A 283 7.74 -8.42 19.58
CA GLN A 283 7.92 -7.18 20.31
C GLN A 283 9.17 -6.47 19.82
N VAL A 284 9.08 -5.19 19.56
CA VAL A 284 10.18 -4.36 19.08
C VAL A 284 10.59 -3.39 20.21
N ASP A 285 11.87 -3.46 20.61
CA ASP A 285 12.49 -2.61 21.60
C ASP A 285 13.73 -1.95 21.00
N GLY A 286 13.66 -0.63 20.78
CA GLY A 286 14.69 0.08 20.02
C GLY A 286 14.82 -0.49 18.59
N ASN A 287 15.95 -1.15 18.30
CA ASN A 287 16.23 -1.87 17.06
C ASN A 287 16.23 -3.40 17.21
N LYS A 288 15.91 -3.91 18.39
CA LYS A 288 15.87 -5.34 18.70
C LYS A 288 14.45 -5.86 18.54
N VAL A 289 14.32 -7.04 17.91
CA VAL A 289 13.03 -7.72 17.76
C VAL A 289 13.06 -9.04 18.51
N ARG A 290 12.09 -9.23 19.39
CA ARG A 290 11.93 -10.45 20.18
C ARG A 290 10.60 -11.11 19.82
N LYS A 291 10.62 -12.40 19.55
CA LYS A 291 9.40 -13.21 19.38
C LYS A 291 8.78 -13.48 20.75
N LEU A 292 7.52 -13.10 20.92
CA LEU A 292 6.74 -13.41 22.12
C LEU A 292 6.16 -14.81 22.04
N TRP A 293 5.55 -15.13 20.89
CA TRP A 293 5.04 -16.47 20.59
C TRP A 293 4.93 -16.68 19.06
N GLU A 294 4.86 -17.94 18.68
CA GLU A 294 4.64 -18.39 17.30
C GLU A 294 3.81 -19.67 17.31
N ASN A 295 2.87 -19.79 16.39
CA ASN A 295 2.06 -20.99 16.20
C ASN A 295 1.48 -21.05 14.78
N LYS A 296 0.65 -22.07 14.50
CA LYS A 296 0.02 -22.27 13.20
C LYS A 296 -1.51 -22.07 13.21
N ASN A 297 -2.05 -21.39 14.21
CA ASN A 297 -3.49 -21.17 14.33
C ASN A 297 -4.02 -20.24 13.23
N MET A 298 -3.21 -19.27 12.79
CA MET A 298 -3.51 -18.44 11.64
C MET A 298 -2.46 -18.64 10.55
N ARG A 299 -2.90 -18.68 9.30
CA ARG A 299 -2.09 -18.92 8.12
C ARG A 299 -2.63 -18.09 6.96
N ASN A 300 -2.60 -16.78 7.11
CA ASN A 300 -3.08 -15.84 6.11
C ASN A 300 -2.26 -15.97 4.84
N HIS A 301 -2.91 -16.24 3.70
CA HIS A 301 -2.21 -16.43 2.45
C HIS A 301 -2.19 -15.15 1.62
N PHE A 302 -3.35 -14.61 1.26
CA PHE A 302 -3.45 -13.41 0.42
C PHE A 302 -4.11 -12.24 1.13
N ASN A 303 -4.98 -12.49 2.07
CA ASN A 303 -5.71 -11.45 2.78
C ASN A 303 -5.06 -11.14 4.13
N PRO A 304 -4.95 -9.85 4.51
CA PRO A 304 -4.54 -9.47 5.85
C PRO A 304 -5.57 -9.89 6.90
N CYS A 305 -5.14 -9.89 8.12
CA CYS A 305 -6.02 -10.09 9.27
C CYS A 305 -6.87 -8.85 9.54
#